data_e65d169e8b12c19b1e17f0d884969282
#
_entry.id   e65d169e8b12c19b1e17f0d884969282
#
_cell.length_a   1.000
_cell.length_b   1.000
_cell.length_c   1.000
_cell.angle_alpha   90.00
_cell.angle_beta   90.00
_cell.angle_gamma   90.00
#
_symmetry.space_group_name_H-M   'P 1'
#
loop_
_entity.id
_entity.type
_entity.pdbx_description
1 polymer ?
#
loop_
_entity_poly.entity_id
_entity_poly.type
_entity_poly.pdbx_seq_one_letter_code
_entity_poly.pdbx_strand_id
1 'polypeptide(L)' 'TSEIKKIYRNLARKNHPDSLRSSGITDPSLIKKAKENFQNINDAYQQILKMRGES' A
#
# COMPACT_ATOMS: atom_id res chain seq x y z
N THR A 1 -14.97 -8.95 -3.45
CA THR A 1 -13.67 -9.07 -2.81
C THR A 1 -12.51 -9.00 -3.79
N SER A 2 -12.67 -9.53 -4.99
CA SER A 2 -11.59 -9.45 -5.99
C SER A 2 -11.30 -8.01 -6.39
N GLU A 3 -12.30 -7.13 -6.42
CA GLU A 3 -12.10 -5.72 -6.69
C GLU A 3 -11.31 -5.05 -5.58
N ILE A 4 -11.59 -5.39 -4.33
CA ILE A 4 -10.88 -4.85 -3.19
C ILE A 4 -9.41 -5.25 -3.23
N LYS A 5 -9.15 -6.51 -3.55
CA LYS A 5 -7.78 -7.00 -3.70
C LYS A 5 -7.04 -6.27 -4.82
N LYS A 6 -7.73 -6.02 -5.92
CA LYS A 6 -7.16 -5.32 -7.06
C LYS A 6 -6.80 -3.88 -6.70
N ILE A 7 -7.71 -3.19 -6.02
CA ILE A 7 -7.47 -1.81 -5.56
C ILE A 7 -6.30 -1.79 -4.58
N TYR A 8 -6.28 -2.73 -3.64
CA TYR A 8 -5.19 -2.83 -2.68
C TYR A 8 -3.84 -3.01 -3.37
N ARG A 9 -3.77 -3.92 -4.34
CA ARG A 9 -2.52 -4.15 -5.08
C ARG A 9 -2.04 -2.90 -5.81
N ASN A 10 -2.98 -2.19 -6.43
CA ASN A 10 -2.62 -0.97 -7.17
C ASN A 10 -2.09 0.10 -6.22
N LEU A 11 -2.76 0.31 -5.10
CA LEU A 11 -2.33 1.30 -4.11
C LEU A 11 -1.00 0.90 -3.49
N ALA A 12 -0.84 -0.38 -3.14
CA ALA A 12 0.38 -0.87 -2.55
C ALA A 12 1.56 -0.71 -3.52
N ARG A 13 1.34 -1.00 -4.80
CA ARG A 13 2.38 -0.85 -5.80
C ARG A 13 2.81 0.60 -5.95
N LYS A 14 1.86 1.52 -5.95
CA LYS A 14 2.17 2.95 -6.09
C LYS A 14 2.96 3.50 -4.90
N ASN A 15 2.69 2.98 -3.72
CA ASN A 15 3.30 3.51 -2.49
C ASN A 15 4.44 2.64 -1.97
N HIS A 16 4.78 1.57 -2.68
CA HIS A 16 5.87 0.71 -2.25
C HIS A 16 7.22 1.41 -2.44
N PRO A 17 8.13 1.33 -1.45
CA PRO A 17 9.43 1.99 -1.58
C PRO A 17 10.23 1.55 -2.81
N ASP A 18 10.12 0.29 -3.19
CA ASP A 18 10.82 -0.22 -4.37
C ASP A 18 10.34 0.44 -5.65
N SER A 19 9.05 0.75 -5.74
CA SER A 19 8.50 1.47 -6.89
C SER A 19 9.10 2.86 -7.01
N LEU A 20 9.30 3.55 -5.89
CA LEU A 20 9.94 4.86 -5.88
C LEU A 20 11.38 4.77 -6.34
N ARG A 21 12.11 3.78 -5.86
CA ARG A 21 13.50 3.57 -6.27
C ARG A 21 13.59 3.27 -7.76
N SER A 22 12.69 2.46 -8.28
CA SER A 22 12.64 2.15 -9.71
C SER A 22 12.38 3.38 -10.56
N SER A 23 11.64 4.34 -10.00
CA SER A 23 11.37 5.62 -10.68
C SER A 23 12.47 6.64 -10.50
N GLY A 24 13.55 6.30 -9.79
CA GLY A 24 14.66 7.20 -9.56
C GLY A 24 14.48 8.13 -8.38
N ILE A 25 13.44 7.92 -7.58
CA ILE A 25 13.20 8.74 -6.40
C ILE A 25 14.01 8.18 -5.24
N THR A 26 14.97 8.97 -4.77
CA THR A 26 15.88 8.57 -3.68
C THR A 26 15.75 9.46 -2.45
N ASP A 27 14.83 10.41 -2.46
CA ASP A 27 14.61 11.32 -1.33
C ASP A 27 14.12 10.54 -0.11
N PRO A 28 14.86 10.57 1.02
CA PRO A 28 14.46 9.84 2.21
C PRO A 28 13.08 10.24 2.75
N SER A 29 12.73 11.51 2.63
CA SER A 29 11.42 11.99 3.09
C SER A 29 10.29 11.36 2.31
N LEU A 30 10.44 11.27 0.99
CA LEU A 30 9.44 10.67 0.12
C LEU A 30 9.34 9.17 0.35
N ILE A 31 10.48 8.51 0.55
CA ILE A 31 10.51 7.08 0.83
C ILE A 31 9.83 6.78 2.15
N LYS A 32 10.09 7.59 3.17
CA LYS A 32 9.46 7.43 4.48
C LYS A 32 7.95 7.61 4.38
N LYS A 33 7.51 8.63 3.64
CA LYS A 33 6.09 8.89 3.45
C LYS A 33 5.41 7.74 2.71
N ALA A 34 6.08 7.18 1.71
CA ALA A 34 5.55 6.04 0.98
C ALA A 34 5.41 4.82 1.90
N LYS A 35 6.36 4.60 2.78
CA LYS A 35 6.30 3.53 3.77
C LYS A 35 5.09 3.69 4.68
N GLU A 36 4.88 4.89 5.18
CA GLU A 36 3.73 5.18 6.04
C GLU A 36 2.41 4.96 5.30
N ASN A 37 2.33 5.45 4.06
CA ASN A 37 1.14 5.25 3.23
C ASN A 37 0.89 3.77 2.98
N PHE A 38 1.94 3.03 2.68
CA PHE A 38 1.83 1.58 2.45
C PHE A 38 1.28 0.89 3.68
N GLN A 39 1.79 1.24 4.86
CA GLN A 39 1.34 0.65 6.11
C GLN A 39 -0.13 0.98 6.39
N ASN A 40 -0.53 2.24 6.16
CA ASN A 40 -1.91 2.66 6.32
C ASN A 40 -2.85 1.90 5.38
N ILE A 41 -2.44 1.73 4.14
CA ILE A 41 -3.22 0.98 3.15
C ILE A 41 -3.38 -0.47 3.60
N ASN A 42 -2.30 -1.07 4.06
CA ASN A 42 -2.33 -2.45 4.52
C ASN A 42 -3.24 -2.62 5.74
N ASP A 43 -3.15 -1.70 6.71
CA ASP A 43 -4.00 -1.74 7.89
C ASP A 43 -5.47 -1.60 7.52
N ALA A 44 -5.80 -0.66 6.62
CA ALA A 44 -7.16 -0.47 6.17
C ALA A 44 -7.68 -1.73 5.47
N TYR A 45 -6.86 -2.35 4.65
CA TYR A 45 -7.22 -3.57 3.94
C TYR A 45 -7.53 -4.70 4.93
N GLN A 46 -6.69 -4.85 5.96
CA GLN A 46 -6.89 -5.88 6.98
C GLN A 46 -8.21 -5.64 7.74
N GLN A 47 -8.51 -4.39 8.04
CA GLN A 47 -9.76 -4.05 8.72
C GLN A 47 -10.97 -4.40 7.86
N ILE A 48 -10.91 -4.09 6.57
CA ILE A 48 -11.98 -4.41 5.65
C ILE A 48 -12.22 -5.93 5.59
N LEU A 49 -11.14 -6.70 5.54
CA LEU A 49 -11.25 -8.15 5.53
C LEU A 49 -11.90 -8.68 6.80
N LYS A 50 -11.53 -8.12 7.94
CA LYS A 50 -12.13 -8.50 9.23
C LYS A 50 -13.62 -8.18 9.26
N MET A 51 -13.99 -6.99 8.80
CA MET A 51 -15.39 -6.58 8.79
C MET A 51 -16.26 -7.47 7.91
N ARG A 52 -15.65 -8.00 6.85
CA ARG A 52 -16.35 -8.90 5.93
C ARG A 52 -16.26 -10.37 6.34
N GLY A 53 -15.54 -10.67 7.41
CA GLY A 53 -15.31 -12.03 7.83
C GLY A 53 -14.34 -12.80 6.95
N GLU A 54 -13.56 -12.10 6.15
CA GLU A 54 -12.52 -12.66 5.28
C GLU A 54 -11.15 -12.37 5.87
N SER A 55 -10.46 -13.38 6.27
CA SER A 55 -9.14 -13.19 6.89
C SER A 55 -8.08 -14.00 6.18
#